data_aaea2d908a672de636591385efd9addd
#
_entry.id   aaea2d908a672de636591385efd9addd
#
_cell.length_a   1.000
_cell.length_b   1.000
_cell.length_c   1.000
_cell.angle_alpha   90.00
_cell.angle_beta   90.00
_cell.angle_gamma   90.00
#
_symmetry.space_group_name_H-M   'P 1'
#
loop_
_entity.id
_entity.type
_entity.pdbx_description
1 polymer ?
#
loop_
_entity_poly.entity_id
_entity_poly.type
_entity_poly.pdbx_seq_one_letter_code
_entity_poly.pdbx_strand_id
1 'polypeptide(L)'
;MSAFEQRNAHFDRLFATKNLFWLGQSTVGALVLHDCTYRDFADDHVLAARFYPEGAITTYSFSKWLGLAGLRIGAVVANKAIIERLAAYSSATLGSSVIAQRAAQAGLAVKKEWMREVQRIQRRNQAAIKHKVDTIPGLFIPIYPSQGNFVIIECAALGLTPEALAAVFAKRGIMIRQGSYHTPRFGSRFVKVSTTVPSEWVDAFCRELPDAIVAARGLNDVPALF
;
A
#
# COMPACT_ATOMS: atom_id res chain seq x y z
N MET A 1 -27.78 -11.90 -23.55
CA MET A 1 -26.53 -11.30 -23.02
C MET A 1 -25.37 -12.20 -23.40
N SER A 2 -24.43 -11.70 -24.19
CA SER A 2 -23.24 -12.46 -24.56
C SER A 2 -22.32 -12.67 -23.36
N ALA A 3 -21.41 -13.65 -23.40
CA ALA A 3 -20.39 -13.83 -22.35
C ALA A 3 -19.53 -12.56 -22.14
N PHE A 4 -19.49 -11.72 -23.15
CA PHE A 4 -18.85 -10.41 -23.16
C PHE A 4 -19.64 -9.37 -22.32
N GLU A 5 -20.96 -9.28 -22.49
CA GLU A 5 -21.84 -8.37 -21.72
C GLU A 5 -21.94 -8.78 -20.25
N GLN A 6 -21.92 -10.09 -19.97
CA GLN A 6 -21.87 -10.59 -18.59
C GLN A 6 -20.54 -10.25 -17.90
N ARG A 7 -19.40 -10.32 -18.61
CA ARG A 7 -18.10 -9.89 -18.11
C ARG A 7 -18.09 -8.39 -17.81
N ASN A 8 -18.67 -7.56 -18.68
CA ASN A 8 -18.71 -6.11 -18.50
C ASN A 8 -19.57 -5.70 -17.30
N ALA A 9 -20.77 -6.25 -17.15
CA ALA A 9 -21.62 -5.95 -16.00
C ALA A 9 -21.01 -6.37 -14.67
N HIS A 10 -20.12 -7.37 -14.69
CA HIS A 10 -19.37 -7.79 -13.50
C HIS A 10 -18.16 -6.87 -13.23
N PHE A 11 -17.50 -6.39 -14.28
CA PHE A 11 -16.47 -5.35 -14.18
C PHE A 11 -17.02 -4.07 -13.58
N ASP A 12 -18.17 -3.59 -14.02
CA ASP A 12 -18.80 -2.37 -13.49
C ASP A 12 -19.11 -2.47 -11.99
N ARG A 13 -19.49 -3.66 -11.49
CA ARG A 13 -19.66 -3.89 -10.05
C ARG A 13 -18.35 -3.89 -9.26
N LEU A 14 -17.24 -4.34 -9.86
CA LEU A 14 -15.92 -4.34 -9.24
C LEU A 14 -15.30 -2.95 -9.19
N PHE A 15 -15.66 -2.05 -10.12
CA PHE A 15 -15.28 -0.64 -10.07
C PHE A 15 -15.87 0.11 -8.87
N ALA A 16 -17.04 -0.28 -8.43
CA ALA A 16 -17.64 0.26 -7.20
C ALA A 16 -16.80 -0.07 -5.94
N THR A 17 -15.92 -1.08 -6.00
CA THR A 17 -15.10 -1.54 -4.86
C THR A 17 -13.67 -0.99 -4.79
N LYS A 18 -13.32 0.06 -5.55
CA LYS A 18 -12.11 0.91 -5.39
C LYS A 18 -10.72 0.29 -5.63
N ASN A 19 -10.60 -0.92 -6.16
CA ASN A 19 -9.30 -1.63 -6.18
C ASN A 19 -8.71 -1.95 -7.56
N LEU A 20 -9.29 -1.45 -8.66
CA LEU A 20 -8.79 -1.70 -10.01
C LEU A 20 -8.55 -0.41 -10.79
N PHE A 21 -7.31 -0.18 -11.23
CA PHE A 21 -7.00 0.75 -12.31
C PHE A 21 -7.35 0.07 -13.63
N TRP A 22 -8.38 0.56 -14.32
CA TRP A 22 -8.80 0.05 -15.61
C TRP A 22 -8.08 0.77 -16.77
N LEU A 23 -7.43 0.01 -17.62
CA LEU A 23 -7.05 0.44 -18.96
C LEU A 23 -7.90 -0.39 -19.93
N GLY A 24 -8.81 0.28 -20.59
CA GLY A 24 -9.84 -0.16 -21.51
C GLY A 24 -9.77 -1.57 -22.09
N GLN A 25 -10.92 -2.19 -22.27
CA GLN A 25 -11.05 -3.49 -22.90
C GLN A 25 -10.35 -3.53 -24.25
N SER A 26 -9.48 -4.50 -24.42
CA SER A 26 -8.67 -4.55 -25.60
C SER A 26 -9.31 -5.35 -26.72
N THR A 27 -10.13 -4.67 -27.49
CA THR A 27 -10.20 -4.93 -28.92
C THR A 27 -8.88 -4.57 -29.63
N VAL A 28 -7.93 -3.98 -28.90
CA VAL A 28 -6.65 -3.45 -29.41
C VAL A 28 -5.41 -4.15 -28.85
N GLY A 29 -5.53 -5.31 -28.20
CA GLY A 29 -4.38 -6.07 -27.67
C GLY A 29 -3.68 -5.44 -26.46
N ALA A 30 -4.37 -4.60 -25.67
CA ALA A 30 -3.78 -4.00 -24.47
C ALA A 30 -3.52 -5.04 -23.36
N LEU A 31 -2.44 -4.85 -22.61
CA LEU A 31 -2.11 -5.66 -21.42
C LEU A 31 -2.55 -4.92 -20.15
N VAL A 32 -2.97 -5.69 -19.14
CA VAL A 32 -3.32 -5.15 -17.81
C VAL A 32 -2.22 -5.52 -16.83
N LEU A 33 -1.46 -4.53 -16.36
CA LEU A 33 -0.53 -4.72 -15.25
C LEU A 33 -1.28 -4.53 -13.93
N HIS A 34 -1.43 -5.63 -13.17
CA HIS A 34 -2.10 -5.66 -11.88
C HIS A 34 -1.08 -5.79 -10.75
N ASP A 35 -0.79 -4.68 -10.08
CA ASP A 35 0.07 -4.67 -8.90
C ASP A 35 -0.68 -5.20 -7.68
N CYS A 36 -0.29 -6.38 -7.21
CA CYS A 36 -0.87 -7.06 -6.05
C CYS A 36 -0.02 -6.94 -4.78
N THR A 37 0.84 -5.91 -4.68
CA THR A 37 1.73 -5.71 -3.53
C THR A 37 1.00 -5.66 -2.18
N TYR A 38 -0.21 -5.12 -2.16
CA TYR A 38 -1.02 -4.97 -0.93
C TYR A 38 -2.24 -5.89 -0.86
N ARG A 39 -2.42 -6.82 -1.82
CA ARG A 39 -3.62 -7.66 -1.88
C ARG A 39 -3.91 -8.44 -0.60
N ASP A 40 -2.87 -8.86 0.11
CA ASP A 40 -3.00 -9.70 1.30
C ASP A 40 -3.51 -8.93 2.54
N PHE A 41 -3.59 -7.61 2.46
CA PHE A 41 -4.21 -6.74 3.47
C PHE A 41 -5.67 -6.43 3.14
N ALA A 42 -6.14 -6.72 1.94
CA ALA A 42 -7.50 -6.45 1.52
C ALA A 42 -8.45 -7.54 2.02
N ASP A 43 -9.66 -7.13 2.41
CA ASP A 43 -10.72 -8.06 2.84
C ASP A 43 -11.30 -8.80 1.65
N ASP A 44 -11.47 -8.09 0.54
CA ASP A 44 -11.97 -8.63 -0.72
C ASP A 44 -11.10 -8.14 -1.87
N HIS A 45 -10.45 -9.09 -2.55
CA HIS A 45 -9.54 -8.81 -3.64
C HIS A 45 -9.74 -9.79 -4.79
N VAL A 46 -10.02 -9.25 -5.97
CA VAL A 46 -10.21 -10.05 -7.18
C VAL A 46 -9.07 -9.80 -8.16
N LEU A 47 -8.48 -10.88 -8.66
CA LEU A 47 -7.41 -10.81 -9.65
C LEU A 47 -7.96 -10.45 -11.03
N ALA A 48 -7.32 -9.50 -11.72
CA ALA A 48 -7.63 -9.18 -13.12
C ALA A 48 -7.53 -10.41 -14.04
N ALA A 49 -6.59 -11.32 -13.76
CA ALA A 49 -6.43 -12.58 -14.48
C ALA A 49 -7.66 -13.50 -14.41
N ARG A 50 -8.59 -13.31 -13.48
CA ARG A 50 -9.86 -14.04 -13.45
C ARG A 50 -10.76 -13.69 -14.64
N PHE A 51 -10.65 -12.47 -15.15
CA PHE A 51 -11.50 -11.91 -16.21
C PHE A 51 -10.79 -11.81 -17.54
N TYR A 52 -9.46 -11.62 -17.50
CA TYR A 52 -8.62 -11.44 -18.68
C TYR A 52 -7.29 -12.20 -18.52
N PRO A 53 -7.30 -13.57 -18.47
CA PRO A 53 -6.11 -14.38 -18.24
C PRO A 53 -5.07 -14.26 -19.37
N GLU A 54 -5.52 -13.99 -20.60
CA GLU A 54 -4.66 -13.88 -21.78
C GLU A 54 -3.81 -12.60 -21.80
N GLY A 55 -4.23 -11.52 -21.14
CA GLY A 55 -3.54 -10.23 -21.16
C GLY A 55 -3.24 -9.65 -19.79
N ALA A 56 -3.57 -10.33 -18.69
CA ALA A 56 -3.25 -9.87 -17.36
C ALA A 56 -1.83 -10.26 -16.94
N ILE A 57 -1.08 -9.29 -16.42
CA ILE A 57 0.23 -9.45 -15.80
C ILE A 57 0.06 -9.10 -14.33
N THR A 58 0.14 -10.09 -13.45
CA THR A 58 0.01 -9.89 -12.00
C THR A 58 1.38 -9.84 -11.36
N THR A 59 1.69 -8.75 -10.65
CA THR A 59 2.92 -8.65 -9.87
C THR A 59 2.65 -8.95 -8.41
N TYR A 60 3.49 -9.80 -7.81
CA TYR A 60 3.46 -10.18 -6.40
C TYR A 60 4.71 -9.70 -5.68
N SER A 61 4.53 -9.18 -4.47
CA SER A 61 5.65 -8.76 -3.63
C SER A 61 5.59 -9.45 -2.27
N PHE A 62 6.72 -9.97 -1.80
CA PHE A 62 6.90 -10.47 -0.45
C PHE A 62 7.36 -9.37 0.53
N SER A 63 7.59 -8.16 0.03
CA SER A 63 8.11 -7.03 0.80
C SER A 63 7.19 -6.54 1.91
N LYS A 64 5.86 -6.61 1.71
CA LYS A 64 4.90 -5.99 2.62
C LYS A 64 4.27 -7.01 3.57
N TRP A 65 3.58 -8.02 3.05
CA TRP A 65 2.86 -8.99 3.86
C TRP A 65 3.78 -9.92 4.67
N LEU A 66 4.99 -10.21 4.15
CA LEU A 66 5.97 -11.10 4.81
C LEU A 66 7.17 -10.33 5.39
N GLY A 67 7.26 -9.02 5.17
CA GLY A 67 8.36 -8.20 5.69
C GLY A 67 9.72 -8.39 4.98
N LEU A 68 9.76 -9.05 3.81
CA LEU A 68 11.00 -9.38 3.10
C LEU A 68 11.49 -8.26 2.16
N ALA A 69 11.23 -6.99 2.47
CA ALA A 69 11.64 -5.88 1.61
C ALA A 69 13.15 -5.86 1.32
N GLY A 70 13.98 -6.18 2.31
CA GLY A 70 15.43 -6.23 2.19
C GLY A 70 15.95 -7.41 1.34
N LEU A 71 15.18 -8.48 1.18
CA LEU A 71 15.57 -9.66 0.38
C LEU A 71 15.28 -9.51 -1.11
N ARG A 72 14.65 -8.42 -1.53
CA ARG A 72 14.38 -8.07 -2.93
C ARG A 72 13.73 -9.20 -3.73
N ILE A 73 12.66 -9.81 -3.21
CA ILE A 73 11.96 -10.92 -3.87
C ILE A 73 10.50 -10.55 -4.18
N GLY A 74 10.08 -10.91 -5.36
CA GLY A 74 8.72 -10.83 -5.88
C GLY A 74 8.51 -11.87 -6.96
N ALA A 75 7.31 -11.88 -7.53
CA ALA A 75 6.96 -12.78 -8.63
C ALA A 75 6.09 -12.06 -9.65
N VAL A 76 6.21 -12.44 -10.90
CA VAL A 76 5.31 -12.07 -11.99
C VAL A 76 4.56 -13.31 -12.44
N VAL A 77 3.24 -13.21 -12.52
CA VAL A 77 2.36 -14.28 -12.98
C VAL A 77 1.58 -13.75 -14.18
N ALA A 78 1.72 -14.41 -15.31
CA ALA A 78 1.01 -14.10 -16.53
C ALA A 78 0.91 -15.34 -17.41
N ASN A 79 0.24 -15.23 -18.55
CA ASN A 79 0.20 -16.28 -19.54
C ASN A 79 1.62 -16.57 -20.10
N LYS A 80 1.84 -17.81 -20.55
CA LYS A 80 3.14 -18.30 -20.98
C LYS A 80 3.80 -17.40 -22.03
N ALA A 81 3.06 -16.99 -23.06
CA ALA A 81 3.61 -16.15 -24.13
C ALA A 81 4.08 -14.77 -23.63
N ILE A 82 3.40 -14.20 -22.63
CA ILE A 82 3.82 -12.94 -21.99
C ILE A 82 5.11 -13.17 -21.19
N ILE A 83 5.17 -14.25 -20.39
CA ILE A 83 6.35 -14.58 -19.58
C ILE A 83 7.58 -14.84 -20.47
N GLU A 84 7.43 -15.56 -21.58
CA GLU A 84 8.53 -15.80 -22.53
C GLU A 84 9.07 -14.51 -23.13
N ARG A 85 8.19 -13.57 -23.48
CA ARG A 85 8.60 -12.23 -23.96
C ARG A 85 9.30 -11.42 -22.87
N LEU A 86 8.78 -11.39 -21.65
CA LEU A 86 9.42 -10.71 -20.52
C LEU A 86 10.80 -11.29 -20.21
N ALA A 87 10.93 -12.61 -20.23
CA ALA A 87 12.19 -13.30 -19.98
C ALA A 87 13.25 -12.97 -21.06
N ALA A 88 12.85 -12.82 -22.32
CA ALA A 88 13.76 -12.44 -23.41
C ALA A 88 14.40 -11.07 -23.19
N TYR A 89 13.72 -10.13 -22.53
CA TYR A 89 14.26 -8.81 -22.18
C TYR A 89 15.06 -8.81 -20.87
N SER A 90 14.96 -9.87 -20.06
CA SER A 90 15.63 -9.97 -18.75
C SER A 90 16.95 -10.78 -18.85
N SER A 91 17.61 -10.78 -20.00
CA SER A 91 18.77 -11.63 -20.31
C SER A 91 20.00 -11.41 -19.40
N ALA A 92 20.05 -10.27 -18.67
CA ALA A 92 21.16 -9.94 -17.76
C ALA A 92 20.88 -10.32 -16.28
N THR A 93 19.75 -10.93 -15.96
CA THR A 93 19.42 -11.28 -14.58
C THR A 93 19.90 -12.68 -14.23
N LEU A 94 20.78 -12.78 -13.22
CA LEU A 94 21.23 -14.06 -12.66
C LEU A 94 20.18 -14.77 -11.80
N GLY A 95 18.95 -14.26 -11.78
CA GLY A 95 17.88 -14.74 -10.92
C GLY A 95 17.88 -14.15 -9.52
N SER A 96 16.86 -14.47 -8.72
CA SER A 96 16.79 -14.05 -7.33
C SER A 96 17.63 -14.95 -6.42
N SER A 97 18.14 -14.37 -5.32
CA SER A 97 18.92 -15.08 -4.30
C SER A 97 18.18 -16.36 -3.82
N VAL A 98 18.90 -17.48 -3.72
CA VAL A 98 18.37 -18.74 -3.17
C VAL A 98 17.85 -18.56 -1.75
N ILE A 99 18.54 -17.75 -0.93
CA ILE A 99 18.08 -17.42 0.43
C ILE A 99 16.72 -16.72 0.39
N ALA A 100 16.56 -15.72 -0.48
CA ALA A 100 15.29 -15.03 -0.67
C ALA A 100 14.17 -15.97 -1.13
N GLN A 101 14.46 -16.88 -2.05
CA GLN A 101 13.50 -17.89 -2.52
C GLN A 101 13.07 -18.83 -1.38
N ARG A 102 14.01 -19.33 -0.58
CA ARG A 102 13.71 -20.19 0.57
C ARG A 102 12.90 -19.48 1.65
N ALA A 103 13.22 -18.21 1.94
CA ALA A 103 12.45 -17.38 2.86
C ALA A 103 11.01 -17.18 2.36
N ALA A 104 10.84 -16.86 1.07
CA ALA A 104 9.52 -16.70 0.47
C ALA A 104 8.71 -18.03 0.50
N GLN A 105 9.34 -19.15 0.21
CA GLN A 105 8.73 -20.48 0.25
C GLN A 105 8.27 -20.82 1.67
N ALA A 106 9.11 -20.61 2.68
CA ALA A 106 8.75 -20.83 4.08
C ALA A 106 7.59 -19.92 4.51
N GLY A 107 7.63 -18.65 4.13
CA GLY A 107 6.54 -17.70 4.40
C GLY A 107 5.21 -18.11 3.76
N LEU A 108 5.23 -18.62 2.53
CA LEU A 108 4.02 -19.12 1.86
C LEU A 108 3.41 -20.32 2.60
N ALA A 109 4.23 -21.20 3.18
CA ALA A 109 3.75 -22.36 3.92
C ALA A 109 2.93 -21.97 5.19
N VAL A 110 3.28 -20.85 5.84
CA VAL A 110 2.61 -20.37 7.05
C VAL A 110 1.71 -19.16 6.80
N LYS A 111 1.50 -18.78 5.56
CA LYS A 111 0.85 -17.52 5.16
C LYS A 111 -0.48 -17.28 5.86
N LYS A 112 -1.33 -18.29 5.99
CA LYS A 112 -2.67 -18.14 6.55
C LYS A 112 -2.65 -17.72 8.03
N GLU A 113 -1.78 -18.33 8.82
CA GLU A 113 -1.63 -18.01 10.24
C GLU A 113 -0.90 -16.70 10.44
N TRP A 114 0.17 -16.50 9.70
CA TRP A 114 0.92 -15.25 9.69
C TRP A 114 0.03 -14.04 9.39
N MET A 115 -0.74 -14.10 8.31
CA MET A 115 -1.59 -12.99 7.90
C MET A 115 -2.76 -12.73 8.85
N ARG A 116 -3.28 -13.77 9.53
CA ARG A 116 -4.30 -13.58 10.57
C ARG A 116 -3.79 -12.65 11.68
N GLU A 117 -2.57 -12.88 12.14
CA GLU A 117 -1.96 -12.06 13.20
C GLU A 117 -1.58 -10.66 12.68
N VAL A 118 -0.98 -10.57 11.50
CA VAL A 118 -0.63 -9.29 10.87
C VAL A 118 -1.88 -8.42 10.65
N GLN A 119 -2.96 -9.00 10.16
CA GLN A 119 -4.22 -8.27 9.96
C GLN A 119 -4.86 -7.86 11.30
N ARG A 120 -4.81 -8.70 12.33
CA ARG A 120 -5.31 -8.37 13.65
C ARG A 120 -4.59 -7.14 14.23
N ILE A 121 -3.26 -7.11 14.18
CA ILE A 121 -2.45 -5.97 14.62
C ILE A 121 -2.75 -4.74 13.76
N GLN A 122 -2.75 -4.88 12.45
CA GLN A 122 -3.01 -3.80 11.50
C GLN A 122 -4.39 -3.16 11.74
N ARG A 123 -5.45 -3.95 11.93
CA ARG A 123 -6.81 -3.44 12.21
C ARG A 123 -6.89 -2.69 13.54
N ARG A 124 -6.29 -3.25 14.59
CA ARG A 124 -6.20 -2.58 15.90
C ARG A 124 -5.49 -1.23 15.76
N ASN A 125 -4.36 -1.20 15.07
CA ASN A 125 -3.57 0.00 14.89
C ASN A 125 -4.29 1.06 14.05
N GLN A 126 -4.96 0.65 12.97
CA GLN A 126 -5.82 1.56 12.20
C GLN A 126 -6.93 2.17 13.04
N ALA A 127 -7.60 1.36 13.86
CA ALA A 127 -8.68 1.83 14.73
C ALA A 127 -8.17 2.85 15.77
N ALA A 128 -7.02 2.61 16.37
CA ALA A 128 -6.41 3.53 17.34
C ALA A 128 -6.06 4.88 16.68
N ILE A 129 -5.43 4.85 15.49
CA ILE A 129 -5.11 6.07 14.73
C ILE A 129 -6.40 6.80 14.33
N LYS A 130 -7.40 6.07 13.80
CA LYS A 130 -8.69 6.67 13.40
C LYS A 130 -9.36 7.37 14.56
N HIS A 131 -9.47 6.67 15.71
CA HIS A 131 -10.05 7.25 16.91
C HIS A 131 -9.33 8.54 17.34
N LYS A 132 -7.99 8.54 17.33
CA LYS A 132 -7.21 9.72 17.70
C LYS A 132 -7.39 10.87 16.71
N VAL A 133 -7.33 10.59 15.42
CA VAL A 133 -7.50 11.59 14.35
C VAL A 133 -8.87 12.25 14.44
N ASP A 134 -9.93 11.49 14.71
CA ASP A 134 -11.29 12.01 14.83
C ASP A 134 -11.48 12.97 16.01
N THR A 135 -10.60 12.96 17.01
CA THR A 135 -10.63 13.91 18.13
C THR A 135 -9.95 15.24 17.82
N ILE A 136 -9.30 15.38 16.66
CA ILE A 136 -8.51 16.57 16.32
C ILE A 136 -9.15 17.27 15.11
N PRO A 137 -9.83 18.42 15.30
CA PRO A 137 -10.40 19.17 14.19
C PRO A 137 -9.34 19.56 13.15
N GLY A 138 -9.66 19.34 11.87
CA GLY A 138 -8.75 19.62 10.76
C GLY A 138 -7.89 18.44 10.32
N LEU A 139 -7.91 17.31 11.04
CA LEU A 139 -7.40 16.02 10.58
C LEU A 139 -8.52 15.12 10.11
N PHE A 140 -8.26 14.30 9.09
CA PHE A 140 -9.13 13.19 8.73
C PHE A 140 -8.39 12.10 7.95
N ILE A 141 -8.95 10.89 7.94
CA ILE A 141 -8.47 9.76 7.15
C ILE A 141 -9.42 9.58 5.97
N PRO A 142 -8.97 9.86 4.72
CA PRO A 142 -9.86 9.87 3.54
C PRO A 142 -10.38 8.49 3.15
N ILE A 143 -9.64 7.42 3.49
CA ILE A 143 -10.02 6.03 3.19
C ILE A 143 -9.86 5.19 4.45
N TYR A 144 -10.99 4.71 4.99
CA TYR A 144 -11.02 3.85 6.17
C TYR A 144 -12.10 2.77 6.05
N PRO A 145 -11.79 1.49 6.38
CA PRO A 145 -10.48 0.96 6.70
C PRO A 145 -9.55 0.99 5.48
N SER A 146 -8.24 1.18 5.71
CA SER A 146 -7.26 1.07 4.64
C SER A 146 -7.04 -0.40 4.27
N GLN A 147 -7.01 -0.68 2.98
CA GLN A 147 -6.71 -2.01 2.42
C GLN A 147 -5.20 -2.20 2.15
N GLY A 148 -4.36 -1.40 2.80
CA GLY A 148 -2.90 -1.50 2.79
C GLY A 148 -2.36 -1.56 4.21
N ASN A 149 -1.04 -1.63 4.35
CA ASN A 149 -0.36 -1.65 5.64
C ASN A 149 -0.07 -0.25 6.22
N PHE A 150 -0.84 0.75 5.81
CA PHE A 150 -0.70 2.14 6.22
C PHE A 150 -2.03 2.87 6.18
N VAL A 151 -2.08 4.02 6.83
CA VAL A 151 -3.14 5.03 6.65
C VAL A 151 -2.53 6.35 6.16
N ILE A 152 -3.34 7.12 5.45
CA ILE A 152 -3.06 8.50 5.08
C ILE A 152 -3.87 9.39 6.02
N ILE A 153 -3.23 10.39 6.62
CA ILE A 153 -3.87 11.40 7.45
C ILE A 153 -3.73 12.74 6.75
N GLU A 154 -4.83 13.29 6.28
CA GLU A 154 -4.93 14.64 5.73
C GLU A 154 -4.73 15.64 6.86
N CYS A 155 -3.85 16.63 6.64
CA CYS A 155 -3.50 17.66 7.62
C CYS A 155 -3.50 19.08 7.03
N ALA A 156 -3.89 19.25 5.77
CA ALA A 156 -3.88 20.56 5.09
C ALA A 156 -4.69 21.63 5.83
N ALA A 157 -5.80 21.26 6.45
CA ALA A 157 -6.66 22.20 7.18
C ALA A 157 -6.03 22.72 8.50
N LEU A 158 -4.92 22.14 8.95
CA LEU A 158 -4.21 22.60 10.15
C LEU A 158 -3.28 23.81 9.90
N GLY A 159 -3.06 24.18 8.63
CA GLY A 159 -2.13 25.26 8.27
C GLY A 159 -0.66 24.94 8.53
N LEU A 160 -0.29 23.64 8.55
CA LEU A 160 1.09 23.16 8.69
C LEU A 160 1.46 22.27 7.50
N THR A 161 2.75 22.11 7.25
CA THR A 161 3.24 21.22 6.20
C THR A 161 3.42 19.79 6.71
N PRO A 162 3.21 18.75 5.88
CA PRO A 162 3.53 17.37 6.23
C PRO A 162 4.99 17.18 6.62
N GLU A 163 5.90 17.95 6.01
CA GLU A 163 7.33 17.97 6.30
C GLU A 163 7.61 18.44 7.73
N ALA A 164 6.97 19.52 8.16
CA ALA A 164 7.11 20.04 9.53
C ALA A 164 6.63 18.99 10.55
N LEU A 165 5.47 18.37 10.31
CA LEU A 165 4.94 17.33 11.19
C LEU A 165 5.86 16.11 11.23
N ALA A 166 6.36 15.66 10.09
CA ALA A 166 7.29 14.53 10.01
C ALA A 166 8.62 14.83 10.73
N ALA A 167 9.15 16.05 10.60
CA ALA A 167 10.37 16.48 11.29
C ALA A 167 10.22 16.51 12.81
N VAL A 168 9.08 17.00 13.30
CA VAL A 168 8.77 16.99 14.76
C VAL A 168 8.72 15.57 15.29
N PHE A 169 8.04 14.65 14.60
CA PHE A 169 7.98 13.25 14.99
C PHE A 169 9.35 12.58 14.93
N ALA A 170 10.16 12.86 13.91
CA ALA A 170 11.52 12.33 13.80
C ALA A 170 12.39 12.72 15.00
N LYS A 171 12.31 13.98 15.46
CA LYS A 171 13.00 14.45 16.68
C LYS A 171 12.56 13.70 17.95
N ARG A 172 11.34 13.13 17.95
CA ARG A 172 10.80 12.31 19.04
C ARG A 172 11.04 10.81 18.87
N GLY A 173 11.85 10.43 17.87
CA GLY A 173 12.15 9.02 17.56
C GLY A 173 11.01 8.27 16.87
N ILE A 174 10.01 8.96 16.35
CA ILE A 174 8.86 8.37 15.64
C ILE A 174 8.96 8.72 14.16
N MET A 175 9.12 7.72 13.29
CA MET A 175 9.23 7.92 11.86
C MET A 175 7.86 7.79 11.17
N ILE A 176 7.40 8.90 10.59
CA ILE A 176 6.30 8.94 9.64
C ILE A 176 6.79 9.49 8.30
N ARG A 177 5.99 9.39 7.25
CA ARG A 177 6.38 9.90 5.93
C ARG A 177 5.51 11.08 5.53
N GLN A 178 6.15 12.16 5.07
CA GLN A 178 5.46 13.26 4.39
C GLN A 178 4.92 12.80 3.02
N GLY A 179 3.82 13.42 2.60
CA GLY A 179 3.15 13.03 1.36
C GLY A 179 3.96 13.32 0.10
N SER A 180 4.83 14.33 0.09
CA SER A 180 5.71 14.69 -1.03
C SER A 180 6.65 13.55 -1.43
N TYR A 181 7.02 12.68 -0.51
CA TYR A 181 7.75 11.43 -0.80
C TYR A 181 7.00 10.48 -1.74
N HIS A 182 5.67 10.53 -1.75
CA HIS A 182 4.82 9.60 -2.50
C HIS A 182 4.25 10.20 -3.78
N THR A 183 3.91 11.47 -3.78
CA THR A 183 3.28 12.15 -4.90
C THR A 183 3.56 13.65 -4.89
N PRO A 184 4.05 14.23 -5.99
CA PRO A 184 4.25 15.68 -6.08
C PRO A 184 2.91 16.43 -6.13
N ARG A 185 1.84 15.83 -6.70
CA ARG A 185 0.55 16.52 -6.91
C ARG A 185 -0.24 16.74 -5.64
N PHE A 186 -0.24 15.78 -4.70
CA PHE A 186 -1.07 15.81 -3.50
C PHE A 186 -0.26 15.73 -2.21
N GLY A 187 1.05 15.62 -2.33
CA GLY A 187 1.95 15.35 -1.22
C GLY A 187 1.98 16.40 -0.13
N SER A 188 1.68 17.67 -0.48
CA SER A 188 1.61 18.78 0.47
C SER A 188 0.42 18.72 1.45
N ARG A 189 -0.45 17.71 1.34
CA ARG A 189 -1.71 17.65 2.09
C ARG A 189 -1.70 16.64 3.23
N PHE A 190 -0.84 15.61 3.19
CA PHE A 190 -0.97 14.46 4.07
C PHE A 190 0.35 13.92 4.60
N VAL A 191 0.25 13.19 5.70
CA VAL A 191 1.28 12.28 6.18
C VAL A 191 0.81 10.83 6.06
N LYS A 192 1.76 9.91 5.88
CA LYS A 192 1.54 8.46 5.81
C LYS A 192 2.09 7.79 7.05
N VAL A 193 1.27 6.97 7.71
CA VAL A 193 1.61 6.23 8.94
C VAL A 193 1.47 4.74 8.70
N SER A 194 2.52 3.96 9.01
CA SER A 194 2.49 2.50 8.95
C SER A 194 1.60 1.91 10.04
N THR A 195 0.85 0.85 9.71
CA THR A 195 -0.06 0.17 10.63
C THR A 195 0.34 -1.27 10.96
N THR A 196 1.37 -1.81 10.31
CA THR A 196 1.95 -3.14 10.59
C THR A 196 3.23 -3.02 11.43
N VAL A 197 3.15 -2.25 12.49
CA VAL A 197 4.22 -2.05 13.49
C VAL A 197 3.69 -2.50 14.85
N PRO A 198 4.56 -2.70 15.87
CA PRO A 198 4.11 -2.95 17.23
C PRO A 198 3.06 -1.95 17.70
N SER A 199 2.04 -2.43 18.41
CA SER A 199 0.89 -1.58 18.79
C SER A 199 1.28 -0.44 19.71
N GLU A 200 2.27 -0.66 20.58
CA GLU A 200 2.82 0.37 21.47
C GLU A 200 3.47 1.55 20.72
N TRP A 201 3.97 1.33 19.50
CA TRP A 201 4.50 2.42 18.67
C TRP A 201 3.37 3.30 18.11
N VAL A 202 2.25 2.68 17.76
CA VAL A 202 1.06 3.42 17.35
C VAL A 202 0.46 4.18 18.52
N ASP A 203 0.44 3.57 19.70
CA ASP A 203 -0.04 4.24 20.93
C ASP A 203 0.84 5.45 21.27
N ALA A 204 2.18 5.33 21.10
CA ALA A 204 3.09 6.46 21.24
C ALA A 204 2.81 7.56 20.20
N PHE A 205 2.65 7.20 18.93
CA PHE A 205 2.28 8.15 17.87
C PHE A 205 0.98 8.88 18.23
N CYS A 206 -0.06 8.18 18.64
CA CYS A 206 -1.36 8.76 19.00
C CYS A 206 -1.27 9.69 20.19
N ARG A 207 -0.46 9.35 21.19
CA ARG A 207 -0.23 10.19 22.38
C ARG A 207 0.48 11.49 22.02
N GLU A 208 1.52 11.41 21.19
CA GLU A 208 2.35 12.54 20.81
C GLU A 208 1.70 13.47 19.76
N LEU A 209 0.67 12.99 19.03
CA LEU A 209 0.11 13.70 17.88
C LEU A 209 -0.38 15.12 18.18
N PRO A 210 -1.13 15.41 19.27
CA PRO A 210 -1.58 16.78 19.57
C PRO A 210 -0.41 17.75 19.77
N ASP A 211 0.57 17.36 20.57
CA ASP A 211 1.74 18.21 20.89
C ASP A 211 2.67 18.36 19.68
N ALA A 212 2.75 17.32 18.81
CA ALA A 212 3.48 17.39 17.57
C ALA A 212 2.86 18.40 16.60
N ILE A 213 1.53 18.47 16.52
CA ILE A 213 0.82 19.47 15.71
C ILE A 213 1.12 20.89 16.20
N VAL A 214 1.06 21.12 17.51
CA VAL A 214 1.38 22.43 18.10
C VAL A 214 2.81 22.83 17.77
N ALA A 215 3.77 21.91 17.94
CA ALA A 215 5.17 22.16 17.66
C ALA A 215 5.47 22.38 16.17
N ALA A 216 4.70 21.75 15.27
CA ALA A 216 4.88 21.88 13.83
C ALA A 216 4.38 23.22 13.26
N ARG A 217 3.40 23.88 13.90
CA ARG A 217 2.80 25.13 13.40
C ARG A 217 3.76 26.30 13.25
N GLY A 218 4.88 26.31 13.95
CA GLY A 218 5.89 27.37 13.87
C GLY A 218 7.06 27.06 12.97
N LEU A 219 7.07 25.88 12.33
CA LEU A 219 8.19 25.44 11.50
C LEU A 219 7.91 25.76 10.03
N ASN A 220 8.62 26.76 9.50
CA ASN A 220 8.66 27.08 8.07
C ASN A 220 9.93 26.50 7.45
N ASP A 221 9.90 26.21 6.15
CA ASP A 221 11.05 25.76 5.34
C ASP A 221 11.77 24.50 5.88
N VAL A 222 11.00 23.55 6.37
CA VAL A 222 11.54 22.26 6.78
C VAL A 222 11.80 21.42 5.53
N PRO A 223 13.06 20.98 5.30
CA PRO A 223 13.34 20.12 4.15
C PRO A 223 12.65 18.77 4.28
N ALA A 224 12.35 18.16 3.16
CA ALA A 224 11.86 16.77 3.13
C ALA A 224 12.88 15.83 3.78
N LEU A 225 12.42 14.90 4.60
CA LEU A 225 13.29 13.94 5.30
C LEU A 225 13.87 12.85 4.37
N PHE A 226 13.33 12.71 3.17
CA PHE A 226 13.72 11.67 2.19
C PHE A 226 13.58 12.20 0.77
#